data_723d66d9c5476b3c5d12493340851590
#
_entry.id   723d66d9c5476b3c5d12493340851590
#
_cell.length_a   1.000
_cell.length_b   1.000
_cell.length_c   1.000
_cell.angle_alpha   90.00
_cell.angle_beta   90.00
_cell.angle_gamma   90.00
#
_symmetry.space_group_name_H-M   'P 1'
#
loop_
_entity.id
_entity.type
_entity.pdbx_description
1 polymer ?
#
loop_
_entity_poly.entity_id
_entity_poly.type
_entity_poly.pdbx_seq_one_letter_code
_entity_poly.pdbx_strand_id
1 'polypeptide(L)'
;MVFLTRNPWAPALSSAGALVMEVYMVQPDDMLDDEDYPAYTMGRAAEIIGCTPDFLRRLGDAKLIDPYRSAGGHRRYSRYQIRLAARAREMCDQGIDMGAACRIIILEDQLEEALRHNQSRKPQ
;
A
#
# COMPACT_ATOMS: atom_id res chain seq x y z
N MET A 1 16.01 3.67 6.39
CA MET A 1 14.79 4.09 5.73
C MET A 1 13.74 3.02 5.82
N VAL A 2 12.57 3.41 6.17
CA VAL A 2 11.53 2.46 6.51
C VAL A 2 10.40 2.55 5.50
N PHE A 3 9.96 1.41 4.99
CA PHE A 3 8.74 1.35 4.21
C PHE A 3 7.55 1.69 5.08
N LEU A 4 6.48 2.17 4.44
CA LEU A 4 5.18 2.12 5.07
C LEU A 4 4.82 0.64 5.17
N THR A 5 4.84 0.13 6.38
CA THR A 5 4.71 -1.31 6.58
C THR A 5 3.28 -1.75 6.88
N ARG A 6 2.31 -0.93 6.57
CA ARG A 6 0.93 -1.31 6.76
C ARG A 6 0.50 -2.23 5.63
N ASN A 7 1.02 -3.43 5.66
CA ASN A 7 0.63 -4.45 4.70
C ASN A 7 0.73 -5.78 5.41
N PRO A 8 -0.35 -6.20 6.07
CA PRO A 8 -0.33 -7.43 6.85
C PRO A 8 -0.11 -8.67 6.00
N TRP A 9 -0.21 -8.54 4.68
CA TRP A 9 -0.04 -9.67 3.79
C TRP A 9 1.40 -9.88 3.36
N ALA A 10 2.23 -8.84 3.46
CA ALA A 10 3.61 -8.90 2.97
C ALA A 10 4.47 -9.94 3.70
N PRO A 11 4.40 -10.05 5.03
CA PRO A 11 5.23 -11.03 5.72
C PRO A 11 4.87 -12.47 5.41
N ALA A 12 3.71 -12.71 4.81
CA ALA A 12 3.26 -14.05 4.48
C ALA A 12 3.84 -14.55 3.16
N LEU A 13 4.82 -13.85 2.60
CA LEU A 13 5.34 -14.14 1.28
C LEU A 13 6.46 -15.17 1.25
N SER A 14 6.67 -15.92 2.29
CA SER A 14 7.48 -17.12 2.22
C SER A 14 6.71 -18.16 1.39
N SER A 15 7.37 -19.23 0.99
CA SER A 15 6.70 -20.28 0.19
C SER A 15 5.41 -20.75 0.86
N ALA A 16 5.48 -21.02 2.15
CA ALA A 16 4.31 -21.46 2.89
C ALA A 16 3.28 -20.36 3.01
N GLY A 17 3.74 -19.13 3.17
CA GLY A 17 2.85 -17.98 3.28
C GLY A 17 2.04 -17.74 2.03
N ALA A 18 2.65 -18.00 0.87
CA ALA A 18 1.94 -17.80 -0.40
C ALA A 18 0.74 -18.72 -0.52
N LEU A 19 0.91 -19.98 -0.09
CA LEU A 19 -0.19 -20.93 -0.11
C LEU A 19 -1.30 -20.54 0.85
N VAL A 20 -0.94 -20.06 2.02
CA VAL A 20 -1.91 -19.62 3.01
C VAL A 20 -2.71 -18.43 2.46
N MET A 21 -2.03 -17.51 1.79
CA MET A 21 -2.70 -16.38 1.17
C MET A 21 -3.73 -16.81 0.16
N GLU A 22 -3.40 -17.79 -0.67
CA GLU A 22 -4.34 -18.25 -1.67
C GLU A 22 -5.59 -18.86 -1.05
N VAL A 23 -5.42 -19.57 0.05
CA VAL A 23 -6.56 -20.13 0.77
C VAL A 23 -7.44 -19.01 1.34
N TYR A 24 -6.83 -17.99 1.89
CA TYR A 24 -7.57 -16.85 2.42
C TYR A 24 -8.32 -16.09 1.34
N MET A 25 -7.80 -16.11 0.13
CA MET A 25 -8.42 -15.38 -0.97
C MET A 25 -9.78 -15.93 -1.39
N VAL A 26 -10.18 -17.07 -0.86
CA VAL A 26 -11.51 -17.60 -1.13
C VAL A 26 -12.56 -17.09 -0.16
N GLN A 27 -12.20 -16.16 0.72
CA GLN A 27 -13.14 -15.57 1.69
C GLN A 27 -13.57 -14.20 1.16
N PRO A 28 -14.59 -14.14 0.29
CA PRO A 28 -14.90 -12.89 -0.42
C PRO A 28 -15.37 -11.75 0.49
N ASP A 29 -16.10 -12.06 1.55
CA ASP A 29 -16.61 -11.00 2.42
C ASP A 29 -15.48 -10.27 3.13
N ASP A 30 -14.50 -11.01 3.61
CA ASP A 30 -13.34 -10.42 4.28
C ASP A 30 -12.50 -9.59 3.32
N MET A 31 -12.39 -10.05 2.07
CA MET A 31 -11.61 -9.36 1.06
C MET A 31 -12.16 -7.98 0.74
N LEU A 32 -13.48 -7.86 0.64
CA LEU A 32 -14.10 -6.62 0.23
C LEU A 32 -13.99 -5.54 1.29
N ASP A 33 -13.98 -5.94 2.56
CA ASP A 33 -13.94 -5.00 3.67
C ASP A 33 -12.53 -4.65 4.12
N ASP A 34 -11.54 -5.44 3.73
CA ASP A 34 -10.16 -5.24 4.17
C ASP A 34 -9.45 -4.28 3.22
N GLU A 35 -9.18 -3.06 3.70
CA GLU A 35 -8.51 -2.08 2.84
C GLU A 35 -7.05 -2.44 2.58
N ASP A 36 -6.49 -3.38 3.33
CA ASP A 36 -5.13 -3.85 3.12
C ASP A 36 -5.05 -5.08 2.24
N TYR A 37 -6.19 -5.60 1.80
CA TYR A 37 -6.20 -6.77 0.94
C TYR A 37 -5.65 -6.42 -0.46
N PRO A 38 -4.68 -7.18 -0.98
CA PRO A 38 -4.03 -6.85 -2.26
C PRO A 38 -4.88 -7.30 -3.46
N ALA A 39 -5.96 -6.60 -3.72
CA ALA A 39 -6.95 -7.00 -4.71
C ALA A 39 -6.68 -6.50 -6.13
N TYR A 40 -5.85 -5.48 -6.30
CA TYR A 40 -5.75 -4.78 -7.58
C TYR A 40 -4.44 -5.07 -8.28
N THR A 41 -4.55 -5.38 -9.60
CA THR A 41 -3.35 -5.52 -10.43
C THR A 41 -2.74 -4.14 -10.66
N MET A 42 -1.48 -4.14 -11.11
CA MET A 42 -0.80 -2.88 -11.42
C MET A 42 -1.57 -2.09 -12.49
N GLY A 43 -2.06 -2.76 -13.52
CA GLY A 43 -2.80 -2.09 -14.57
C GLY A 43 -4.08 -1.45 -14.05
N ARG A 44 -4.82 -2.19 -13.21
CA ARG A 44 -6.06 -1.66 -12.65
C ARG A 44 -5.77 -0.50 -11.70
N ALA A 45 -4.75 -0.65 -10.87
CA ALA A 45 -4.37 0.43 -9.95
C ALA A 45 -4.00 1.69 -10.72
N ALA A 46 -3.21 1.54 -11.78
CA ALA A 46 -2.83 2.67 -12.61
C ALA A 46 -4.05 3.36 -13.22
N GLU A 47 -5.02 2.57 -13.68
CA GLU A 47 -6.26 3.12 -14.22
C GLU A 47 -7.02 3.94 -13.18
N ILE A 48 -7.16 3.38 -12.00
CA ILE A 48 -7.93 4.05 -10.92
C ILE A 48 -7.27 5.38 -10.56
N ILE A 49 -5.95 5.38 -10.45
CA ILE A 49 -5.21 6.57 -10.06
C ILE A 49 -5.10 7.55 -11.23
N GLY A 50 -5.13 7.04 -12.45
CA GLY A 50 -4.94 7.86 -13.63
C GLY A 50 -3.46 8.11 -13.91
N CYS A 51 -2.61 7.15 -13.59
CA CYS A 51 -1.17 7.28 -13.80
C CYS A 51 -0.65 6.12 -14.64
N THR A 52 0.66 6.09 -14.86
CA THR A 52 1.28 5.00 -15.61
C THR A 52 1.77 3.94 -14.65
N PRO A 53 1.94 2.70 -15.13
CA PRO A 53 2.57 1.67 -14.30
C PRO A 53 3.98 2.04 -13.85
N ASP A 54 4.69 2.81 -14.66
CA ASP A 54 6.03 3.27 -14.29
C ASP A 54 5.99 4.16 -13.07
N PHE A 55 4.96 5.00 -12.96
CA PHE A 55 4.79 5.85 -11.79
C PHE A 55 4.67 4.99 -10.53
N LEU A 56 3.89 3.90 -10.61
CA LEU A 56 3.74 2.99 -9.48
C LEU A 56 5.05 2.31 -9.12
N ARG A 57 5.84 1.92 -10.12
CA ARG A 57 7.15 1.32 -9.84
C ARG A 57 8.06 2.31 -9.13
N ARG A 58 8.02 3.55 -9.54
CA ARG A 58 8.84 4.60 -8.91
C ARG A 58 8.43 4.86 -7.47
N LEU A 59 7.14 4.75 -7.18
CA LEU A 59 6.67 4.87 -5.80
C LEU A 59 7.20 3.72 -4.94
N GLY A 60 7.29 2.54 -5.53
CA GLY A 60 7.89 1.40 -4.84
C GLY A 60 9.36 1.62 -4.56
N ASP A 61 10.08 2.17 -5.55
CA ASP A 61 11.50 2.48 -5.38
C ASP A 61 11.71 3.53 -4.30
N ALA A 62 10.78 4.46 -4.17
CA ALA A 62 10.85 5.52 -3.16
C ALA A 62 10.39 5.04 -1.79
N LYS A 63 10.02 3.77 -1.66
CA LYS A 63 9.63 3.15 -0.39
C LYS A 63 8.30 3.66 0.16
N LEU A 64 7.47 4.23 -0.70
CA LEU A 64 6.14 4.65 -0.26
C LEU A 64 5.19 3.48 -0.12
N ILE A 65 5.20 2.59 -1.09
CA ILE A 65 4.34 1.41 -1.09
C ILE A 65 5.17 0.16 -1.34
N ASP A 66 4.70 -0.95 -0.81
CA ASP A 66 5.36 -2.25 -0.96
C ASP A 66 4.30 -3.25 -1.39
N PRO A 67 4.06 -3.38 -2.71
CA PRO A 67 2.97 -4.22 -3.19
C PRO A 67 3.23 -5.69 -2.92
N TYR A 68 2.14 -6.42 -2.70
CA TYR A 68 2.19 -7.85 -2.58
C TYR A 68 2.56 -8.45 -3.96
N ARG A 69 3.36 -9.51 -3.94
CA ARG A 69 3.69 -10.24 -5.16
C ARG A 69 2.91 -11.55 -5.17
N SER A 70 2.15 -11.77 -6.23
CA SER A 70 1.43 -13.04 -6.37
C SER A 70 2.41 -14.18 -6.65
N ALA A 71 1.89 -15.41 -6.68
CA ALA A 71 2.73 -16.57 -6.96
C ALA A 71 3.47 -16.45 -8.28
N GLY A 72 2.89 -15.76 -9.25
CA GLY A 72 3.52 -15.55 -10.54
C GLY A 72 4.45 -14.34 -10.58
N GLY A 73 4.68 -13.68 -9.46
CA GLY A 73 5.57 -12.53 -9.40
C GLY A 73 4.92 -11.22 -9.79
N HIS A 74 3.62 -11.19 -9.99
CA HIS A 74 2.91 -9.97 -10.39
C HIS A 74 2.57 -9.14 -9.16
N ARG A 75 2.68 -7.82 -9.30
CA ARG A 75 2.39 -6.91 -8.21
C ARG A 75 0.88 -6.79 -8.01
N ARG A 76 0.48 -6.75 -6.73
CA ARG A 76 -0.90 -6.54 -6.34
C ARG A 76 -0.96 -5.44 -5.30
N TYR A 77 -1.93 -4.56 -5.46
CA TYR A 77 -2.05 -3.38 -4.61
C TYR A 77 -3.34 -3.42 -3.81
N SER A 78 -3.27 -2.92 -2.59
CA SER A 78 -4.45 -2.78 -1.74
C SER A 78 -5.10 -1.42 -1.97
N ARG A 79 -6.33 -1.26 -1.47
CA ARG A 79 -6.99 0.05 -1.52
C ARG A 79 -6.20 1.11 -0.78
N TYR A 80 -5.62 0.72 0.34
CA TYR A 80 -4.79 1.63 1.12
C TYR A 80 -3.60 2.13 0.29
N GLN A 81 -2.93 1.23 -0.39
CA GLN A 81 -1.80 1.59 -1.23
C GLN A 81 -2.22 2.47 -2.41
N ILE A 82 -3.38 2.19 -2.98
CA ILE A 82 -3.91 3.02 -4.08
C ILE A 82 -4.18 4.43 -3.58
N ARG A 83 -4.71 4.58 -2.37
CA ARG A 83 -4.94 5.91 -1.82
C ARG A 83 -3.64 6.67 -1.63
N LEU A 84 -2.60 6.00 -1.12
CA LEU A 84 -1.30 6.64 -0.98
C LEU A 84 -0.73 7.07 -2.32
N ALA A 85 -0.87 6.20 -3.32
CA ALA A 85 -0.36 6.50 -4.66
C ALA A 85 -1.12 7.66 -5.29
N ALA A 86 -2.44 7.70 -5.10
CA ALA A 86 -3.25 8.79 -5.63
C ALA A 86 -2.85 10.13 -5.00
N ARG A 87 -2.56 10.10 -3.71
CA ARG A 87 -2.12 11.31 -3.03
C ARG A 87 -0.76 11.77 -3.54
N ALA A 88 0.14 10.82 -3.78
CA ALA A 88 1.45 11.16 -4.33
C ALA A 88 1.30 11.78 -5.73
N ARG A 89 0.41 11.21 -6.53
CA ARG A 89 0.17 11.74 -7.86
C ARG A 89 -0.36 13.17 -7.80
N GLU A 90 -1.31 13.40 -6.90
CA GLU A 90 -1.87 14.74 -6.73
C GLU A 90 -0.79 15.75 -6.35
N MET A 91 0.09 15.38 -5.43
CA MET A 91 1.17 16.25 -5.01
C MET A 91 2.15 16.54 -6.14
N CYS A 92 2.47 15.51 -6.93
CA CYS A 92 3.35 15.70 -8.09
C CYS A 92 2.70 16.61 -9.13
N ASP A 93 1.38 16.51 -9.31
CA ASP A 93 0.67 17.40 -10.22
C ASP A 93 0.72 18.85 -9.75
N GLN A 94 0.88 19.07 -8.46
CA GLN A 94 1.02 20.41 -7.90
C GLN A 94 2.46 20.91 -7.95
N GLY A 95 3.35 20.14 -8.53
CA GLY A 95 4.74 20.55 -8.68
C GLY A 95 5.66 20.08 -7.59
N ILE A 96 5.19 19.26 -6.68
CA ILE A 96 6.04 18.72 -5.61
C ILE A 96 6.85 17.55 -6.18
N ASP A 97 8.14 17.55 -5.91
CA ASP A 97 9.02 16.48 -6.32
C ASP A 97 8.55 15.14 -5.76
N MET A 98 8.67 14.08 -6.56
CA MET A 98 8.20 12.76 -6.15
C MET A 98 8.85 12.27 -4.85
N GLY A 99 10.16 12.48 -4.72
CA GLY A 99 10.84 12.07 -3.49
C GLY A 99 10.30 12.80 -2.28
N ALA A 100 10.08 14.10 -2.43
CA ALA A 100 9.53 14.91 -1.35
C ALA A 100 8.10 14.50 -1.04
N ALA A 101 7.29 14.25 -2.07
CA ALA A 101 5.91 13.83 -1.87
C ALA A 101 5.85 12.52 -1.09
N CYS A 102 6.68 11.57 -1.46
CA CYS A 102 6.70 10.28 -0.78
C CYS A 102 7.11 10.45 0.69
N ARG A 103 8.10 11.28 0.95
CA ARG A 103 8.52 11.52 2.34
C ARG A 103 7.41 12.15 3.17
N ILE A 104 6.73 13.11 2.59
CA ILE A 104 5.64 13.78 3.30
C ILE A 104 4.55 12.77 3.65
N ILE A 105 4.17 11.93 2.69
CA ILE A 105 3.11 10.96 2.90
C ILE A 105 3.52 9.92 3.94
N ILE A 106 4.76 9.46 3.89
CA ILE A 106 5.26 8.49 4.87
C ILE A 106 5.19 9.09 6.27
N LEU A 107 5.62 10.33 6.41
CA LEU A 107 5.61 10.98 7.71
C LEU A 107 4.19 11.22 8.21
N GLU A 108 3.29 11.61 7.32
CA GLU A 108 1.89 11.79 7.68
C GLU A 108 1.27 10.49 8.15
N ASP A 109 1.56 9.41 7.47
CA ASP A 109 1.01 8.12 7.84
C ASP A 109 1.56 7.65 9.18
N GLN A 110 2.84 7.87 9.42
CA GLN A 110 3.45 7.53 10.69
C GLN A 110 2.87 8.37 11.83
N LEU A 111 2.61 9.63 11.56
CA LEU A 111 2.00 10.50 12.55
C LEU A 111 0.59 10.03 12.89
N GLU A 112 -0.19 9.71 11.88
CA GLU A 112 -1.54 9.19 12.08
C GLU A 112 -1.52 7.93 12.92
N GLU A 113 -0.60 7.05 12.62
CA GLU A 113 -0.47 5.80 13.36
C GLU A 113 -0.10 6.06 14.82
N ALA A 114 0.84 6.99 15.04
CA ALA A 114 1.25 7.33 16.39
C ALA A 114 0.12 7.95 17.19
N LEU A 115 -0.69 8.79 16.53
CA LEU A 115 -1.82 9.43 17.19
C LEU A 115 -2.89 8.42 17.57
N ARG A 116 -3.19 7.48 16.68
CA ARG A 116 -4.14 6.41 16.99
C ARG A 116 -3.66 5.57 18.16
N HIS A 117 -2.38 5.22 18.15
CA HIS A 117 -1.78 4.44 19.21
C HIS A 117 -1.83 5.18 20.55
N ASN A 118 -1.56 6.48 20.49
CA ASN A 118 -1.58 7.32 21.68
C ASN A 118 -2.98 7.42 22.26
N GLN A 119 -3.99 7.53 21.40
CA GLN A 119 -5.37 7.60 21.84
C GLN A 119 -5.81 6.31 22.53
N SER A 120 -5.41 5.16 22.00
CA SER A 120 -5.80 3.88 22.58
C SER A 120 -5.10 3.64 23.92
N ARG A 121 -4.03 4.35 24.22
CA ARG A 121 -3.30 4.24 25.49
C ARG A 121 -3.66 5.33 26.47
N LYS A 122 -4.57 6.19 26.10
CA LYS A 122 -4.92 7.32 26.93
C LYS A 122 -5.55 6.84 28.23
N PRO A 123 -5.09 7.36 29.37
CA PRO A 123 -5.65 6.97 30.67
C PRO A 123 -7.07 7.51 30.83
N GLN A 124 -7.80 6.87 31.74
CA GLN A 124 -9.17 7.25 32.04
C GLN A 124 -9.27 8.54 32.81
#